data_21d2c70cf08cc8236192c2871dd2d2a7
#
_entry.id   21d2c70cf08cc8236192c2871dd2d2a7
#
_cell.length_a   1.000
_cell.length_b   1.000
_cell.length_c   1.000
_cell.angle_alpha   90.00
_cell.angle_beta   90.00
_cell.angle_gamma   90.00
#
_symmetry.space_group_name_H-M   'P 1'
#
loop_
_entity.id
_entity.type
_entity.pdbx_description
1 polymer ?
#
loop_
_entity_poly.entity_id
_entity_poly.type
_entity_poly.pdbx_seq_one_letter_code
_entity_poly.pdbx_strand_id
1 'polypeptide(L)'
;MDQSKKKFLKNMVGFSMMTWISFLLGFLSSPIATRLFVPEELAKFNMFSTYGSLIASVCYLGLDQAYVRFFREPPGKSTRKSLYTFCTLVPLAFSLVAALVLSFFWRSLSVQVMGTESRSVFVQLCLFSFFLVLFRFLSLSYRMEQNAKLYTIQGVCHVVVTKLAYLAVGFGDARGQTAILVLTVLMALFCLACLWLQRSRFDVHFAREIDRPFVQEVSHFALPLAPLAMLSWFNSNANSVVLRNLMGLSENAIYSSALGLAATINIIQTGFNAYYAPYVLEHYQDDSTRFFTIHRLMACLLCLFGLGITLLQTPVFLLLGKSYRSSVVFFPFLFLSPICYCLGETTGMGINIAKKTHWTTIIYLFSAVVNIALCFLLIPSQGMTGAAMASAFSAILTLLFRTLVGERYYKMLETKCYLIYPIVLMLLASFGNLWLTGAAKYLLLTLLLAVSLFLFRREIATLWRTVKEIFTVRRSKATGGNA
;
A
#
# COMPACT_ATOMS: atom_id res chain seq x y z
N MET A 1 -33.86 -9.55 -3.15
CA MET A 1 -32.68 -8.65 -3.13
C MET A 1 -32.65 -7.88 -4.45
N ASP A 2 -32.76 -6.56 -4.39
CA ASP A 2 -32.90 -5.67 -5.54
C ASP A 2 -31.75 -5.90 -6.55
N GLN A 3 -32.05 -5.89 -7.86
CA GLN A 3 -31.07 -6.10 -8.95
C GLN A 3 -29.89 -5.12 -8.83
N SER A 4 -30.15 -3.90 -8.35
CA SER A 4 -29.15 -2.87 -8.08
C SER A 4 -28.14 -3.32 -6.99
N LYS A 5 -28.62 -3.91 -5.89
CA LYS A 5 -27.76 -4.46 -4.82
C LYS A 5 -26.93 -5.65 -5.27
N LYS A 6 -27.47 -6.53 -6.12
CA LYS A 6 -26.70 -7.65 -6.71
C LYS A 6 -25.59 -7.15 -7.63
N LYS A 7 -25.87 -6.16 -8.48
CA LYS A 7 -24.89 -5.57 -9.39
C LYS A 7 -23.78 -4.84 -8.62
N PHE A 8 -24.17 -4.09 -7.57
CA PHE A 8 -23.21 -3.42 -6.67
C PHE A 8 -22.26 -4.41 -5.98
N LEU A 9 -22.80 -5.47 -5.35
CA LEU A 9 -21.99 -6.51 -4.70
C LEU A 9 -21.07 -7.25 -5.69
N LYS A 10 -21.57 -7.57 -6.89
CA LYS A 10 -20.76 -8.21 -7.94
C LYS A 10 -19.59 -7.33 -8.38
N ASN A 11 -19.83 -6.04 -8.56
CA ASN A 11 -18.78 -5.09 -8.92
C ASN A 11 -17.77 -4.90 -7.77
N MET A 12 -18.25 -4.74 -6.53
CA MET A 12 -17.40 -4.61 -5.35
C MET A 12 -16.46 -5.81 -5.20
N VAL A 13 -16.99 -7.03 -5.30
CA VAL A 13 -16.17 -8.25 -5.26
C VAL A 13 -15.19 -8.30 -6.44
N GLY A 14 -15.65 -7.93 -7.65
CA GLY A 14 -14.79 -7.90 -8.84
C GLY A 14 -13.60 -6.94 -8.70
N PHE A 15 -13.82 -5.73 -8.20
CA PHE A 15 -12.72 -4.78 -7.96
C PHE A 15 -11.78 -5.20 -6.82
N SER A 16 -12.33 -5.83 -5.78
CA SER A 16 -11.54 -6.38 -4.67
C SER A 16 -10.68 -7.57 -5.08
N MET A 17 -11.14 -8.40 -6.02
CA MET A 17 -10.39 -9.56 -6.53
C MET A 17 -9.01 -9.16 -7.08
N MET A 18 -8.90 -8.04 -7.79
CA MET A 18 -7.61 -7.54 -8.26
C MET A 18 -6.63 -7.36 -7.10
N THR A 19 -7.07 -6.70 -6.02
CA THR A 19 -6.22 -6.45 -4.85
C THR A 19 -5.78 -7.75 -4.17
N TRP A 20 -6.70 -8.72 -4.02
CA TRP A 20 -6.41 -10.00 -3.39
C TRP A 20 -5.44 -10.85 -4.21
N ILE A 21 -5.67 -10.95 -5.53
CA ILE A 21 -4.77 -11.68 -6.44
C ILE A 21 -3.40 -11.01 -6.47
N SER A 22 -3.36 -9.67 -6.59
CA SER A 22 -2.10 -8.91 -6.59
C SER A 22 -1.30 -9.12 -5.32
N PHE A 23 -1.98 -9.16 -4.18
CA PHE A 23 -1.35 -9.46 -2.91
C PHE A 23 -0.79 -10.90 -2.87
N LEU A 24 -1.60 -11.89 -3.23
CA LEU A 24 -1.18 -13.29 -3.23
C LEU A 24 0.05 -13.51 -4.12
N LEU A 25 0.03 -12.95 -5.33
CA LEU A 25 1.16 -13.00 -6.25
C LEU A 25 2.39 -12.27 -5.68
N GLY A 26 2.22 -11.11 -5.07
CA GLY A 26 3.29 -10.36 -4.41
C GLY A 26 3.88 -11.12 -3.21
N PHE A 27 3.03 -11.75 -2.40
CA PHE A 27 3.46 -12.57 -1.27
C PHE A 27 4.25 -13.80 -1.73
N LEU A 28 3.79 -14.50 -2.76
CA LEU A 28 4.48 -15.67 -3.31
C LEU A 28 5.78 -15.30 -4.03
N SER A 29 5.85 -14.12 -4.67
CA SER A 29 7.06 -13.68 -5.37
C SER A 29 8.24 -13.42 -4.44
N SER A 30 8.01 -12.93 -3.22
CA SER A 30 9.07 -12.56 -2.27
C SER A 30 9.94 -13.77 -1.84
N PRO A 31 9.38 -14.91 -1.37
CA PRO A 31 10.18 -16.11 -1.08
C PRO A 31 10.97 -16.62 -2.28
N ILE A 32 10.37 -16.62 -3.47
CA ILE A 32 11.04 -17.08 -4.69
C ILE A 32 12.20 -16.14 -5.04
N ALA A 33 11.96 -14.83 -5.05
CA ALA A 33 12.99 -13.83 -5.32
C ALA A 33 14.18 -13.94 -4.38
N THR A 34 13.94 -14.08 -3.08
CA THR A 34 15.00 -14.18 -2.06
C THR A 34 15.83 -15.45 -2.14
N ARG A 35 15.33 -16.50 -2.81
CA ARG A 35 16.09 -17.74 -3.08
C ARG A 35 16.89 -17.67 -4.36
N LEU A 36 16.42 -16.91 -5.35
CA LEU A 36 17.05 -16.79 -6.66
C LEU A 36 18.12 -15.70 -6.69
N PHE A 37 17.89 -14.58 -5.99
CA PHE A 37 18.78 -13.42 -6.02
C PHE A 37 19.53 -13.26 -4.69
N VAL A 38 20.80 -12.90 -4.78
CA VAL A 38 21.54 -12.40 -3.62
C VAL A 38 20.99 -11.02 -3.19
N PRO A 39 21.15 -10.63 -1.90
CA PRO A 39 20.53 -9.40 -1.40
C PRO A 39 20.86 -8.16 -2.22
N GLU A 40 22.12 -7.98 -2.62
CA GLU A 40 22.54 -6.81 -3.39
C GLU A 40 21.83 -6.69 -4.74
N GLU A 41 21.71 -7.80 -5.49
CA GLU A 41 21.07 -7.79 -6.81
C GLU A 41 19.55 -7.58 -6.71
N LEU A 42 18.91 -8.16 -5.70
CA LEU A 42 17.49 -7.90 -5.43
C LEU A 42 17.25 -6.46 -4.98
N ALA A 43 18.20 -5.86 -4.23
CA ALA A 43 18.11 -4.46 -3.83
C ALA A 43 18.13 -3.51 -5.03
N LYS A 44 19.01 -3.77 -6.02
CA LYS A 44 19.07 -2.98 -7.26
C LYS A 44 17.71 -2.92 -7.95
N PHE A 45 17.07 -4.09 -8.09
CA PHE A 45 15.71 -4.21 -8.64
C PHE A 45 14.65 -3.47 -7.80
N ASN A 46 14.68 -3.64 -6.47
CA ASN A 46 13.74 -2.98 -5.58
C ASN A 46 13.90 -1.46 -5.57
N MET A 47 15.15 -0.95 -5.54
CA MET A 47 15.44 0.47 -5.62
C MET A 47 15.01 1.07 -6.95
N PHE A 48 15.26 0.37 -8.07
CA PHE A 48 14.76 0.78 -9.38
C PHE A 48 13.24 0.98 -9.38
N SER A 49 12.49 0.01 -8.87
CA SER A 49 11.04 0.09 -8.77
C SER A 49 10.58 1.21 -7.84
N THR A 50 11.31 1.44 -6.73
CA THR A 50 11.04 2.48 -5.75
C THR A 50 11.23 3.87 -6.34
N TYR A 51 12.38 4.15 -6.97
CA TYR A 51 12.63 5.44 -7.62
C TYR A 51 11.73 5.66 -8.85
N GLY A 52 11.46 4.61 -9.63
CA GLY A 52 10.51 4.68 -10.74
C GLY A 52 9.11 5.08 -10.30
N SER A 53 8.64 4.53 -9.18
CA SER A 53 7.34 4.90 -8.60
C SER A 53 7.33 6.31 -8.01
N LEU A 54 8.46 6.81 -7.48
CA LEU A 54 8.60 8.20 -7.04
C LEU A 54 8.42 9.16 -8.22
N ILE A 55 9.21 8.96 -9.28
CA ILE A 55 9.15 9.79 -10.48
C ILE A 55 7.74 9.79 -11.06
N ALA A 56 7.12 8.61 -11.18
CA ALA A 56 5.75 8.48 -11.67
C ALA A 56 4.74 9.23 -10.79
N SER A 57 4.87 9.16 -9.45
CA SER A 57 3.96 9.82 -8.51
C SER A 57 4.01 11.35 -8.63
N VAL A 58 5.20 11.91 -8.89
CA VAL A 58 5.39 13.34 -9.17
C VAL A 58 4.75 13.71 -10.51
N CYS A 59 4.96 12.86 -11.54
CA CYS A 59 4.46 13.10 -12.89
C CYS A 59 2.94 13.03 -13.03
N TYR A 60 2.23 12.38 -12.11
CA TYR A 60 0.76 12.38 -12.13
C TYR A 60 0.14 13.79 -11.97
N LEU A 61 0.83 14.73 -11.34
CA LEU A 61 0.37 16.11 -11.09
C LEU A 61 -1.03 16.19 -10.45
N GLY A 62 -1.50 15.11 -9.81
CA GLY A 62 -2.88 15.00 -9.29
C GLY A 62 -3.96 14.84 -10.36
N LEU A 63 -3.58 14.77 -11.65
CA LEU A 63 -4.53 14.64 -12.77
C LEU A 63 -5.24 13.29 -12.79
N ASP A 64 -4.68 12.26 -12.16
CA ASP A 64 -5.35 10.99 -11.92
C ASP A 64 -6.59 11.16 -11.03
N GLN A 65 -6.52 12.02 -10.01
CA GLN A 65 -7.65 12.33 -9.13
C GLN A 65 -8.66 13.27 -9.83
N ALA A 66 -8.16 14.23 -10.61
CA ALA A 66 -9.02 15.11 -11.40
C ALA A 66 -9.84 14.29 -12.44
N TYR A 67 -9.23 13.35 -13.13
CA TYR A 67 -9.95 12.45 -14.03
C TYR A 67 -11.07 11.68 -13.31
N VAL A 68 -10.82 11.16 -12.10
CA VAL A 68 -11.84 10.48 -11.28
C VAL A 68 -12.97 11.44 -10.91
N ARG A 69 -12.65 12.67 -10.50
CA ARG A 69 -13.64 13.68 -10.07
C ARG A 69 -14.55 14.11 -11.21
N PHE A 70 -13.97 14.41 -12.36
CA PHE A 70 -14.68 15.01 -13.49
C PHE A 70 -15.20 13.99 -14.53
N PHE A 71 -14.99 12.69 -14.32
CA PHE A 71 -15.37 11.66 -15.27
C PHE A 71 -16.87 11.66 -15.62
N ARG A 72 -17.75 11.90 -14.65
CA ARG A 72 -19.22 11.94 -14.87
C ARG A 72 -19.70 13.27 -15.39
N GLU A 73 -19.05 14.33 -14.99
CA GLU A 73 -19.39 15.73 -15.30
C GLU A 73 -18.12 16.46 -15.76
N PRO A 74 -17.70 16.28 -17.04
CA PRO A 74 -16.54 16.97 -17.58
C PRO A 74 -16.76 18.48 -17.58
N PRO A 75 -15.76 19.31 -17.25
CA PRO A 75 -15.89 20.76 -17.20
C PRO A 75 -16.15 21.36 -18.59
N GLY A 76 -16.90 22.45 -18.63
CA GLY A 76 -17.15 23.22 -19.85
C GLY A 76 -17.86 22.43 -20.94
N LYS A 77 -17.35 22.51 -22.16
CA LYS A 77 -17.89 21.80 -23.35
C LYS A 77 -17.15 20.49 -23.64
N SER A 78 -16.25 20.06 -22.75
CA SER A 78 -15.41 18.89 -22.98
C SER A 78 -16.17 17.58 -22.88
N THR A 79 -15.74 16.60 -23.67
CA THR A 79 -16.24 15.22 -23.61
C THR A 79 -15.43 14.38 -22.62
N ARG A 80 -15.95 13.21 -22.25
CA ARG A 80 -15.18 12.23 -21.44
C ARG A 80 -13.89 11.78 -22.13
N LYS A 81 -13.90 11.73 -23.48
CA LYS A 81 -12.72 11.34 -24.25
C LYS A 81 -11.65 12.43 -24.24
N SER A 82 -12.05 13.69 -24.42
CA SER A 82 -11.14 14.82 -24.37
C SER A 82 -10.56 15.02 -22.97
N LEU A 83 -11.36 14.87 -21.91
CA LEU A 83 -10.89 14.86 -20.53
C LEU A 83 -9.84 13.74 -20.29
N TYR A 84 -10.15 12.51 -20.76
CA TYR A 84 -9.24 11.37 -20.62
C TYR A 84 -7.92 11.61 -21.35
N THR A 85 -8.00 12.11 -22.58
CA THR A 85 -6.82 12.41 -23.42
C THR A 85 -5.97 13.48 -22.77
N PHE A 86 -6.56 14.58 -22.31
CA PHE A 86 -5.84 15.65 -21.59
C PHE A 86 -5.17 15.13 -20.33
N CYS A 87 -5.92 14.46 -19.43
CA CYS A 87 -5.39 13.94 -18.18
C CYS A 87 -4.30 12.87 -18.39
N THR A 88 -4.26 12.20 -19.57
CA THR A 88 -3.21 11.24 -19.90
C THR A 88 -1.99 11.90 -20.54
N LEU A 89 -2.20 12.77 -21.55
CA LEU A 89 -1.10 13.36 -22.32
C LEU A 89 -0.30 14.38 -21.52
N VAL A 90 -0.92 15.18 -20.63
CA VAL A 90 -0.21 16.19 -19.83
C VAL A 90 0.79 15.53 -18.88
N PRO A 91 0.44 14.50 -18.08
CA PRO A 91 1.42 13.77 -17.27
C PRO A 91 2.51 13.08 -18.09
N LEU A 92 2.19 12.53 -19.26
CA LEU A 92 3.18 11.93 -20.14
C LEU A 92 4.15 12.98 -20.69
N ALA A 93 3.67 14.12 -21.16
CA ALA A 93 4.52 15.23 -21.59
C ALA A 93 5.38 15.74 -20.43
N PHE A 94 4.81 15.89 -19.24
CA PHE A 94 5.56 16.28 -18.06
C PHE A 94 6.62 15.25 -17.67
N SER A 95 6.36 13.94 -17.85
CA SER A 95 7.35 12.90 -17.58
C SER A 95 8.55 12.95 -18.54
N LEU A 96 8.36 13.39 -19.79
CA LEU A 96 9.46 13.63 -20.73
C LEU A 96 10.28 14.85 -20.29
N VAL A 97 9.63 15.94 -19.87
CA VAL A 97 10.32 17.11 -19.32
C VAL A 97 11.08 16.73 -18.04
N ALA A 98 10.44 15.96 -17.16
CA ALA A 98 11.09 15.46 -15.95
C ALA A 98 12.32 14.61 -16.27
N ALA A 99 12.24 13.74 -17.29
CA ALA A 99 13.38 12.93 -17.74
C ALA A 99 14.54 13.80 -18.25
N LEU A 100 14.24 14.89 -18.97
CA LEU A 100 15.26 15.86 -19.41
C LEU A 100 15.91 16.58 -18.20
N VAL A 101 15.13 17.04 -17.24
CA VAL A 101 15.65 17.66 -16.02
C VAL A 101 16.49 16.67 -15.20
N LEU A 102 15.99 15.44 -15.02
CA LEU A 102 16.69 14.39 -14.28
C LEU A 102 17.96 13.92 -14.99
N SER A 103 18.09 14.17 -16.31
CA SER A 103 19.32 13.83 -17.05
C SER A 103 20.54 14.58 -16.55
N PHE A 104 20.39 15.75 -15.95
CA PHE A 104 21.49 16.47 -15.29
C PHE A 104 21.97 15.76 -14.01
N PHE A 105 21.11 14.94 -13.41
CA PHE A 105 21.37 14.17 -12.17
C PHE A 105 21.51 12.67 -12.43
N TRP A 106 21.71 12.22 -13.66
CA TRP A 106 21.74 10.81 -14.04
C TRP A 106 22.75 9.97 -13.24
N ARG A 107 23.92 10.54 -12.92
CA ARG A 107 24.96 9.87 -12.11
C ARG A 107 24.43 9.57 -10.70
N SER A 108 23.92 10.58 -10.01
CA SER A 108 23.37 10.42 -8.67
C SER A 108 22.23 9.40 -8.63
N LEU A 109 21.28 9.48 -9.57
CA LEU A 109 20.16 8.54 -9.63
C LEU A 109 20.60 7.11 -9.92
N SER A 110 21.54 6.91 -10.86
CA SER A 110 22.02 5.56 -11.16
C SER A 110 22.80 4.95 -9.98
N VAL A 111 23.60 5.75 -9.28
CA VAL A 111 24.29 5.32 -8.05
C VAL A 111 23.29 4.96 -6.95
N GLN A 112 22.21 5.71 -6.80
CA GLN A 112 21.16 5.40 -5.83
C GLN A 112 20.49 4.04 -6.12
N VAL A 113 20.30 3.69 -7.38
CA VAL A 113 19.67 2.43 -7.80
C VAL A 113 20.67 1.26 -7.80
N MET A 114 21.84 1.44 -8.40
CA MET A 114 22.78 0.35 -8.69
C MET A 114 24.00 0.30 -7.78
N GLY A 115 24.30 1.38 -7.05
CA GLY A 115 25.58 1.56 -6.36
C GLY A 115 26.72 2.00 -7.30
N THR A 116 26.50 2.02 -8.60
CA THR A 116 27.49 2.39 -9.64
C THR A 116 26.86 3.30 -10.69
N GLU A 117 27.70 4.07 -11.40
CA GLU A 117 27.25 4.90 -12.50
C GLU A 117 26.84 4.05 -13.71
N SER A 118 25.61 4.18 -14.19
CA SER A 118 25.09 3.48 -15.37
C SER A 118 24.07 4.33 -16.13
N ARG A 119 24.46 4.81 -17.32
CA ARG A 119 23.54 5.54 -18.20
C ARG A 119 22.37 4.67 -18.66
N SER A 120 22.63 3.38 -18.91
CA SER A 120 21.59 2.44 -19.33
C SER A 120 20.49 2.31 -18.29
N VAL A 121 20.83 2.17 -17.01
CA VAL A 121 19.86 2.07 -15.92
C VAL A 121 19.08 3.39 -15.75
N PHE A 122 19.73 4.54 -15.91
CA PHE A 122 19.03 5.83 -15.88
C PHE A 122 17.98 5.93 -17.01
N VAL A 123 18.34 5.57 -18.26
CA VAL A 123 17.38 5.59 -19.38
C VAL A 123 16.22 4.61 -19.11
N GLN A 124 16.53 3.40 -18.61
CA GLN A 124 15.50 2.43 -18.24
C GLN A 124 14.58 2.96 -17.13
N LEU A 125 15.13 3.69 -16.14
CA LEU A 125 14.36 4.31 -15.06
C LEU A 125 13.36 5.35 -15.59
N CYS A 126 13.79 6.21 -16.51
CA CYS A 126 12.93 7.19 -17.17
C CYS A 126 11.83 6.50 -18.01
N LEU A 127 12.18 5.48 -18.79
CA LEU A 127 11.23 4.70 -19.59
C LEU A 127 10.21 3.96 -18.69
N PHE A 128 10.68 3.29 -17.65
CA PHE A 128 9.82 2.60 -16.72
C PHE A 128 8.84 3.55 -16.04
N SER A 129 9.32 4.73 -15.60
CA SER A 129 8.47 5.76 -14.97
C SER A 129 7.42 6.28 -15.96
N PHE A 130 7.80 6.53 -17.21
CA PHE A 130 6.89 6.94 -18.28
C PHE A 130 5.78 5.91 -18.48
N PHE A 131 6.11 4.61 -18.55
CA PHE A 131 5.12 3.55 -18.73
C PHE A 131 4.28 3.34 -17.46
N LEU A 132 4.80 3.59 -16.26
CA LEU A 132 3.99 3.60 -15.03
C LEU A 132 2.94 4.73 -15.07
N VAL A 133 3.32 5.92 -15.56
CA VAL A 133 2.38 7.04 -15.74
C VAL A 133 1.28 6.64 -16.75
N LEU A 134 1.66 6.11 -17.90
CA LEU A 134 0.70 5.65 -18.90
C LEU A 134 -0.24 4.58 -18.34
N PHE A 135 0.30 3.55 -17.67
CA PHE A 135 -0.48 2.48 -17.08
C PHE A 135 -1.52 2.99 -16.06
N ARG A 136 -1.17 4.00 -15.27
CA ARG A 136 -2.08 4.59 -14.27
C ARG A 136 -3.39 5.04 -14.92
N PHE A 137 -3.32 5.79 -16.02
CA PHE A 137 -4.50 6.30 -16.71
C PHE A 137 -5.23 5.21 -17.50
N LEU A 138 -4.51 4.28 -18.15
CA LEU A 138 -5.12 3.13 -18.82
C LEU A 138 -5.93 2.26 -17.83
N SER A 139 -5.44 2.09 -16.61
CA SER A 139 -6.14 1.35 -15.57
C SER A 139 -7.36 2.12 -15.02
N LEU A 140 -7.23 3.44 -14.82
CA LEU A 140 -8.32 4.30 -14.35
C LEU A 140 -9.51 4.32 -15.31
N SER A 141 -9.28 4.25 -16.63
CA SER A 141 -10.39 4.25 -17.61
C SER A 141 -11.35 3.09 -17.37
N TYR A 142 -10.85 1.86 -17.21
CA TYR A 142 -11.69 0.70 -16.92
C TYR A 142 -12.40 0.80 -15.57
N ARG A 143 -11.72 1.36 -14.56
CA ARG A 143 -12.30 1.59 -13.24
C ARG A 143 -13.49 2.55 -13.30
N MET A 144 -13.34 3.66 -14.03
CA MET A 144 -14.37 4.69 -14.13
C MET A 144 -15.57 4.23 -14.99
N GLU A 145 -15.32 3.38 -15.98
CA GLU A 145 -16.37 2.70 -16.76
C GLU A 145 -17.04 1.56 -16.00
N GLN A 146 -16.66 1.30 -14.76
CA GLN A 146 -17.14 0.19 -13.93
C GLN A 146 -16.98 -1.19 -14.58
N ASN A 147 -15.98 -1.35 -15.45
CA ASN A 147 -15.66 -2.64 -16.06
C ASN A 147 -14.69 -3.42 -15.16
N ALA A 148 -15.24 -4.03 -14.08
CA ALA A 148 -14.46 -4.76 -13.10
C ALA A 148 -13.64 -5.91 -13.72
N LYS A 149 -14.16 -6.57 -14.76
CA LYS A 149 -13.47 -7.70 -15.41
C LYS A 149 -12.19 -7.24 -16.10
N LEU A 150 -12.25 -6.23 -16.96
CA LEU A 150 -11.08 -5.74 -17.69
C LEU A 150 -10.09 -5.05 -16.73
N TYR A 151 -10.59 -4.31 -15.75
CA TYR A 151 -9.77 -3.72 -14.69
C TYR A 151 -8.96 -4.80 -13.94
N THR A 152 -9.62 -5.90 -13.55
CA THR A 152 -8.96 -7.00 -12.82
C THR A 152 -7.95 -7.73 -13.70
N ILE A 153 -8.30 -8.05 -14.95
CA ILE A 153 -7.36 -8.71 -15.87
C ILE A 153 -6.12 -7.84 -16.09
N GLN A 154 -6.33 -6.57 -16.44
CA GLN A 154 -5.24 -5.62 -16.66
C GLN A 154 -4.35 -5.47 -15.41
N GLY A 155 -4.96 -5.36 -14.21
CA GLY A 155 -4.23 -5.26 -12.97
C GLY A 155 -3.43 -6.52 -12.62
N VAL A 156 -3.99 -7.71 -12.84
CA VAL A 156 -3.28 -8.99 -12.64
C VAL A 156 -2.12 -9.12 -13.61
N CYS A 157 -2.31 -8.80 -14.90
CA CYS A 157 -1.21 -8.80 -15.87
C CYS A 157 -0.08 -7.83 -15.47
N HIS A 158 -0.44 -6.64 -14.98
CA HIS A 158 0.54 -5.69 -14.46
C HIS A 158 1.34 -6.26 -13.29
N VAL A 159 0.68 -6.95 -12.35
CA VAL A 159 1.37 -7.60 -11.21
C VAL A 159 2.27 -8.74 -11.69
N VAL A 160 1.84 -9.53 -12.66
CA VAL A 160 2.68 -10.57 -13.28
C VAL A 160 3.93 -9.94 -13.88
N VAL A 161 3.80 -8.87 -14.67
CA VAL A 161 4.94 -8.14 -15.27
C VAL A 161 5.87 -7.56 -14.20
N THR A 162 5.33 -6.92 -13.16
CA THR A 162 6.14 -6.19 -12.17
C THR A 162 6.68 -7.04 -11.03
N LYS A 163 6.02 -8.18 -10.71
CA LYS A 163 6.37 -9.00 -9.53
C LYS A 163 6.82 -10.41 -9.86
N LEU A 164 6.48 -10.96 -11.02
CA LEU A 164 6.81 -12.35 -11.37
C LEU A 164 7.77 -12.45 -12.55
N ALA A 165 7.67 -11.57 -13.56
CA ALA A 165 8.44 -11.74 -14.79
C ALA A 165 9.96 -11.68 -14.56
N TYR A 166 10.45 -10.83 -13.65
CA TYR A 166 11.87 -10.75 -13.32
C TYR A 166 12.40 -12.02 -12.63
N LEU A 167 11.52 -12.83 -12.01
CA LEU A 167 11.94 -14.09 -11.40
C LEU A 167 12.51 -15.07 -12.42
N ALA A 168 12.04 -15.00 -13.67
CA ALA A 168 12.57 -15.83 -14.76
C ALA A 168 14.08 -15.59 -14.98
N VAL A 169 14.54 -14.35 -14.78
CA VAL A 169 15.97 -13.98 -14.87
C VAL A 169 16.77 -14.70 -13.78
N GLY A 170 16.20 -14.89 -12.59
CA GLY A 170 16.85 -15.54 -11.46
C GLY A 170 17.22 -17.02 -11.70
N PHE A 171 16.56 -17.69 -12.64
CA PHE A 171 16.93 -19.07 -13.04
C PHE A 171 18.13 -19.13 -13.99
N GLY A 172 18.58 -18.00 -14.53
CA GLY A 172 19.74 -17.88 -15.44
C GLY A 172 20.82 -16.98 -14.84
N ASP A 173 20.80 -15.71 -15.18
CA ASP A 173 21.88 -14.74 -14.83
C ASP A 173 21.62 -14.01 -13.52
N ALA A 174 20.66 -14.20 -12.74
CA ALA A 174 20.34 -13.63 -11.42
C ALA A 174 20.92 -12.23 -11.09
N ARG A 175 21.19 -11.39 -12.13
CA ARG A 175 21.71 -10.02 -12.01
C ARG A 175 20.58 -9.00 -11.96
N GLY A 176 20.67 -8.06 -11.04
CA GLY A 176 19.68 -6.98 -10.90
C GLY A 176 19.54 -6.13 -12.16
N GLN A 177 20.62 -5.88 -12.88
CA GLN A 177 20.58 -5.13 -14.13
C GLN A 177 19.78 -5.83 -15.24
N THR A 178 19.94 -7.16 -15.38
CA THR A 178 19.16 -7.97 -16.32
C THR A 178 17.69 -7.99 -15.91
N ALA A 179 17.40 -8.11 -14.61
CA ALA A 179 16.04 -8.05 -14.07
C ALA A 179 15.36 -6.69 -14.34
N ILE A 180 16.10 -5.59 -14.21
CA ILE A 180 15.64 -4.22 -14.53
C ILE A 180 15.33 -4.09 -16.03
N LEU A 181 16.18 -4.61 -16.89
CA LEU A 181 15.97 -4.59 -18.35
C LEU A 181 14.70 -5.35 -18.73
N VAL A 182 14.54 -6.59 -18.21
CA VAL A 182 13.36 -7.42 -18.46
C VAL A 182 12.09 -6.73 -17.98
N LEU A 183 12.11 -6.15 -16.76
CA LEU A 183 10.98 -5.38 -16.23
C LEU A 183 10.61 -4.22 -17.15
N THR A 184 11.60 -3.43 -17.59
CA THR A 184 11.36 -2.23 -18.41
C THR A 184 10.78 -2.61 -19.76
N VAL A 185 11.36 -3.62 -20.44
CA VAL A 185 10.89 -4.10 -21.75
C VAL A 185 9.47 -4.68 -21.65
N LEU A 186 9.23 -5.55 -20.68
CA LEU A 186 7.90 -6.15 -20.50
C LEU A 186 6.85 -5.13 -20.11
N MET A 187 7.21 -4.14 -19.28
CA MET A 187 6.30 -3.05 -18.93
C MET A 187 5.98 -2.18 -20.16
N ALA A 188 6.96 -1.90 -21.00
CA ALA A 188 6.76 -1.18 -22.27
C ALA A 188 5.82 -1.95 -23.20
N LEU A 189 6.11 -3.23 -23.49
CA LEU A 189 5.27 -4.08 -24.33
C LEU A 189 3.84 -4.20 -23.80
N PHE A 190 3.69 -4.40 -22.49
CA PHE A 190 2.40 -4.48 -21.84
C PHE A 190 1.60 -3.18 -21.96
N CYS A 191 2.23 -2.03 -21.69
CA CYS A 191 1.57 -0.72 -21.81
C CYS A 191 1.20 -0.40 -23.28
N LEU A 192 2.07 -0.71 -24.24
CA LEU A 192 1.78 -0.53 -25.68
C LEU A 192 0.61 -1.40 -26.13
N ALA A 193 0.55 -2.67 -25.69
CA ALA A 193 -0.60 -3.55 -25.94
C ALA A 193 -1.89 -2.99 -25.33
N CYS A 194 -1.84 -2.52 -24.07
CA CYS A 194 -3.01 -1.87 -23.43
C CYS A 194 -3.42 -0.58 -24.14
N LEU A 195 -2.47 0.23 -24.60
CA LEU A 195 -2.72 1.45 -25.37
C LEU A 195 -3.42 1.13 -26.69
N TRP A 196 -2.91 0.11 -27.41
CA TRP A 196 -3.52 -0.34 -28.67
C TRP A 196 -4.97 -0.82 -28.47
N LEU A 197 -5.24 -1.60 -27.41
CA LEU A 197 -6.59 -2.05 -27.06
C LEU A 197 -7.52 -0.90 -26.67
N GLN A 198 -6.99 0.18 -26.10
CA GLN A 198 -7.75 1.33 -25.61
C GLN A 198 -7.69 2.55 -26.53
N ARG A 199 -7.10 2.44 -27.71
CA ARG A 199 -6.90 3.56 -28.66
C ARG A 199 -8.18 4.32 -29.01
N SER A 200 -9.32 3.64 -29.03
CA SER A 200 -10.63 4.26 -29.35
C SER A 200 -11.15 5.20 -28.26
N ARG A 201 -10.52 5.23 -27.08
CA ARG A 201 -10.86 6.12 -25.96
C ARG A 201 -10.18 7.46 -26.05
N PHE A 202 -9.12 7.56 -26.83
CA PHE A 202 -8.43 8.82 -27.07
C PHE A 202 -9.15 9.63 -28.13
N ASP A 203 -9.21 10.93 -27.89
CA ASP A 203 -9.77 11.88 -28.85
C ASP A 203 -8.61 12.62 -29.54
N VAL A 204 -8.50 12.44 -30.85
CA VAL A 204 -7.48 13.10 -31.65
C VAL A 204 -7.70 14.62 -31.75
N HIS A 205 -8.96 15.04 -31.64
CA HIS A 205 -9.35 16.45 -31.75
C HIS A 205 -9.56 17.13 -30.40
N PHE A 206 -9.11 16.51 -29.30
CA PHE A 206 -9.32 16.99 -27.93
C PHE A 206 -8.91 18.47 -27.73
N ALA A 207 -7.89 18.94 -28.43
CA ALA A 207 -7.44 20.31 -28.33
C ALA A 207 -8.49 21.36 -28.74
N ARG A 208 -9.51 20.97 -29.54
CA ARG A 208 -10.62 21.88 -29.92
C ARG A 208 -11.68 22.00 -28.84
N GLU A 209 -11.80 20.99 -27.99
CA GLU A 209 -12.79 20.94 -26.91
C GLU A 209 -12.24 21.49 -25.59
N ILE A 210 -10.92 21.65 -25.48
CA ILE A 210 -10.25 22.16 -24.30
C ILE A 210 -10.12 23.67 -24.41
N ASP A 211 -10.90 24.36 -23.63
CA ASP A 211 -10.84 25.82 -23.46
C ASP A 211 -10.05 26.21 -22.19
N ARG A 212 -9.75 27.50 -22.07
CA ARG A 212 -9.03 28.02 -20.92
C ARG A 212 -9.76 27.77 -19.58
N PRO A 213 -11.09 27.94 -19.47
CA PRO A 213 -11.84 27.57 -18.27
C PRO A 213 -11.68 26.09 -17.87
N PHE A 214 -11.72 25.16 -18.84
CA PHE A 214 -11.50 23.74 -18.60
C PHE A 214 -10.13 23.49 -17.94
N VAL A 215 -9.05 24.02 -18.53
CA VAL A 215 -7.70 23.84 -18.00
C VAL A 215 -7.59 24.43 -16.59
N GLN A 216 -8.18 25.60 -16.36
CA GLN A 216 -8.16 26.25 -15.04
C GLN A 216 -8.87 25.40 -13.98
N GLU A 217 -10.08 24.90 -14.28
CA GLU A 217 -10.87 24.10 -13.34
C GLU A 217 -10.19 22.78 -13.00
N VAL A 218 -9.72 22.05 -14.03
CA VAL A 218 -9.00 20.78 -13.83
C VAL A 218 -7.70 20.96 -13.06
N SER A 219 -6.90 22.00 -13.42
CA SER A 219 -5.63 22.29 -12.77
C SER A 219 -5.81 22.79 -11.34
N HIS A 220 -6.79 23.64 -11.09
CA HIS A 220 -7.09 24.13 -9.73
C HIS A 220 -7.48 22.99 -8.78
N PHE A 221 -8.13 21.96 -9.30
CA PHE A 221 -8.43 20.75 -8.52
C PHE A 221 -7.22 19.84 -8.38
N ALA A 222 -6.46 19.61 -9.45
CA ALA A 222 -5.38 18.62 -9.50
C ALA A 222 -4.11 19.04 -8.73
N LEU A 223 -3.62 20.26 -8.98
CA LEU A 223 -2.31 20.71 -8.47
C LEU A 223 -2.18 20.68 -6.95
N PRO A 224 -3.20 21.06 -6.15
CA PRO A 224 -3.13 20.92 -4.69
C PRO A 224 -3.03 19.47 -4.20
N LEU A 225 -3.42 18.48 -5.02
CA LEU A 225 -3.34 17.07 -4.67
C LEU A 225 -1.98 16.42 -5.01
N ALA A 226 -1.18 17.05 -5.89
CA ALA A 226 0.12 16.53 -6.26
C ALA A 226 1.09 16.37 -5.05
N PRO A 227 1.24 17.35 -4.13
CA PRO A 227 2.05 17.19 -2.93
C PRO A 227 1.58 16.05 -2.02
N LEU A 228 0.27 15.78 -1.95
CA LEU A 228 -0.28 14.68 -1.15
C LEU A 228 0.16 13.31 -1.68
N ALA A 229 0.22 13.14 -3.00
CA ALA A 229 0.72 11.91 -3.62
C ALA A 229 2.20 11.67 -3.28
N MET A 230 3.02 12.72 -3.35
CA MET A 230 4.43 12.68 -2.92
C MET A 230 4.55 12.35 -1.43
N LEU A 231 3.79 12.98 -0.57
CA LEU A 231 3.80 12.74 0.86
C LEU A 231 3.42 11.29 1.20
N SER A 232 2.41 10.74 0.53
CA SER A 232 2.01 9.34 0.66
C SER A 232 3.14 8.39 0.24
N TRP A 233 3.83 8.70 -0.85
CA TRP A 233 4.98 7.92 -1.30
C TRP A 233 6.13 7.95 -0.27
N PHE A 234 6.47 9.12 0.26
CA PHE A 234 7.49 9.27 1.31
C PHE A 234 7.14 8.46 2.56
N ASN A 235 5.91 8.54 3.04
CA ASN A 235 5.46 7.73 4.19
C ASN A 235 5.64 6.22 3.96
N SER A 236 5.50 5.76 2.72
CA SER A 236 5.62 4.34 2.39
C SER A 236 7.05 3.85 2.15
N ASN A 237 7.94 4.72 1.66
CA ASN A 237 9.24 4.32 1.12
C ASN A 237 10.45 4.98 1.80
N ALA A 238 10.25 5.99 2.67
CA ALA A 238 11.35 6.75 3.29
C ALA A 238 12.35 5.83 4.00
N ASN A 239 11.88 4.86 4.77
CA ASN A 239 12.74 3.93 5.50
C ASN A 239 13.69 3.17 4.58
N SER A 240 13.19 2.66 3.45
CA SER A 240 14.01 1.95 2.45
C SER A 240 15.05 2.88 1.82
N VAL A 241 14.68 4.12 1.50
CA VAL A 241 15.61 5.08 0.89
C VAL A 241 16.69 5.50 1.89
N VAL A 242 16.31 5.85 3.14
CA VAL A 242 17.27 6.25 4.18
C VAL A 242 18.17 5.08 4.56
N LEU A 243 17.61 3.88 4.73
CA LEU A 243 18.40 2.68 5.05
C LEU A 243 19.42 2.35 3.94
N ARG A 244 19.00 2.44 2.66
CA ARG A 244 19.89 2.26 1.53
C ARG A 244 21.06 3.24 1.56
N ASN A 245 20.82 4.52 1.90
CA ASN A 245 21.85 5.55 1.92
C ASN A 245 22.82 5.40 3.10
N LEU A 246 22.35 4.93 4.24
CA LEU A 246 23.17 4.82 5.45
C LEU A 246 23.87 3.45 5.59
N MET A 247 23.24 2.36 5.12
CA MET A 247 23.72 1.00 5.33
C MET A 247 24.11 0.27 4.05
N GLY A 248 23.55 0.66 2.90
CA GLY A 248 23.83 0.03 1.62
C GLY A 248 22.68 -0.77 1.03
N LEU A 249 22.96 -1.42 -0.11
CA LEU A 249 21.95 -2.13 -0.89
C LEU A 249 21.52 -3.45 -0.23
N SER A 250 22.47 -4.25 0.29
CA SER A 250 22.17 -5.57 0.86
C SER A 250 21.22 -5.48 2.04
N GLU A 251 21.47 -4.57 2.97
CA GLU A 251 20.67 -4.35 4.16
C GLU A 251 19.26 -3.90 3.80
N ASN A 252 19.15 -3.02 2.77
CA ASN A 252 17.85 -2.60 2.28
C ASN A 252 17.05 -3.74 1.66
N ALA A 253 17.68 -4.69 0.94
CA ALA A 253 16.98 -5.85 0.40
C ALA A 253 16.45 -6.78 1.50
N ILE A 254 17.26 -7.01 2.53
CA ILE A 254 16.87 -7.84 3.68
C ILE A 254 15.69 -7.20 4.40
N TYR A 255 15.75 -5.89 4.66
CA TYR A 255 14.66 -5.12 5.26
C TYR A 255 13.39 -5.14 4.41
N SER A 256 13.49 -4.83 3.11
CA SER A 256 12.36 -4.77 2.19
C SER A 256 11.67 -6.12 2.01
N SER A 257 12.42 -7.23 2.06
CA SER A 257 11.86 -8.58 1.98
C SER A 257 11.03 -8.93 3.22
N ALA A 258 11.51 -8.55 4.42
CA ALA A 258 10.75 -8.70 5.66
C ALA A 258 9.50 -7.79 5.68
N LEU A 259 9.64 -6.54 5.18
CA LEU A 259 8.53 -5.62 5.04
C LEU A 259 7.44 -6.17 4.11
N GLY A 260 7.84 -6.83 3.01
CA GLY A 260 6.92 -7.52 2.09
C GLY A 260 6.11 -8.62 2.78
N LEU A 261 6.71 -9.37 3.70
CA LEU A 261 5.98 -10.36 4.52
C LEU A 261 5.05 -9.68 5.53
N ALA A 262 5.48 -8.62 6.20
CA ALA A 262 4.65 -7.88 7.15
C ALA A 262 3.45 -7.18 6.48
N ALA A 263 3.56 -6.86 5.19
CA ALA A 263 2.47 -6.28 4.40
C ALA A 263 1.23 -7.19 4.26
N THR A 264 1.29 -8.45 4.74
CA THR A 264 0.12 -9.35 4.82
C THR A 264 -1.06 -8.75 5.59
N ILE A 265 -0.80 -7.93 6.59
CA ILE A 265 -1.85 -7.20 7.33
C ILE A 265 -2.63 -6.24 6.43
N ASN A 266 -2.02 -5.70 5.39
CA ASN A 266 -2.66 -4.75 4.48
C ASN A 266 -3.88 -5.32 3.74
N ILE A 267 -4.02 -6.65 3.68
CA ILE A 267 -5.23 -7.30 3.15
C ILE A 267 -6.43 -6.96 4.04
N ILE A 268 -6.24 -7.13 5.36
CA ILE A 268 -7.29 -6.85 6.35
C ILE A 268 -7.66 -5.38 6.24
N GLN A 269 -6.66 -4.50 6.17
CA GLN A 269 -6.83 -3.07 6.04
C GLN A 269 -7.62 -2.69 4.77
N THR A 270 -7.24 -3.20 3.61
CA THR A 270 -7.87 -2.83 2.33
C THR A 270 -9.32 -3.27 2.29
N GLY A 271 -9.63 -4.50 2.74
CA GLY A 271 -10.99 -4.99 2.83
C GLY A 271 -11.84 -4.21 3.82
N PHE A 272 -11.26 -3.85 4.96
CA PHE A 272 -11.94 -3.07 5.98
C PHE A 272 -12.25 -1.64 5.51
N ASN A 273 -11.26 -0.92 4.99
CA ASN A 273 -11.43 0.47 4.56
C ASN A 273 -12.44 0.63 3.43
N ALA A 274 -12.54 -0.33 2.54
CA ALA A 274 -13.51 -0.29 1.44
C ALA A 274 -14.97 -0.21 1.93
N TYR A 275 -15.25 -0.79 3.10
CA TYR A 275 -16.59 -0.84 3.69
C TYR A 275 -16.78 0.17 4.83
N TYR A 276 -15.78 0.30 5.72
CA TYR A 276 -15.93 1.02 6.99
C TYR A 276 -16.18 2.52 6.82
N ALA A 277 -15.42 3.18 5.96
CA ALA A 277 -15.55 4.63 5.77
C ALA A 277 -16.94 5.06 5.24
N PRO A 278 -17.50 4.43 4.16
CA PRO A 278 -18.88 4.69 3.75
C PRO A 278 -19.90 4.37 4.83
N TYR A 279 -19.73 3.24 5.53
CA TYR A 279 -20.65 2.80 6.60
C TYR A 279 -20.73 3.81 7.74
N VAL A 280 -19.58 4.35 8.19
CA VAL A 280 -19.56 5.37 9.25
C VAL A 280 -20.26 6.66 8.80
N LEU A 281 -19.98 7.12 7.56
CA LEU A 281 -20.57 8.36 7.03
C LEU A 281 -22.08 8.26 6.80
N GLU A 282 -22.61 7.04 6.62
CA GLU A 282 -24.04 6.79 6.47
C GLU A 282 -24.77 6.72 7.84
N HIS A 283 -24.08 6.22 8.90
CA HIS A 283 -24.72 5.87 10.18
C HIS A 283 -24.20 6.65 11.39
N TYR A 284 -23.36 7.69 11.22
CA TYR A 284 -22.76 8.40 12.36
C TYR A 284 -23.79 9.14 13.24
N GLN A 285 -25.00 9.39 12.74
CA GLN A 285 -26.07 10.04 13.47
C GLN A 285 -26.91 9.05 14.30
N ASP A 286 -26.83 7.73 14.01
CA ASP A 286 -27.71 6.73 14.64
C ASP A 286 -27.21 6.33 16.01
N ASP A 287 -26.18 5.47 16.07
CA ASP A 287 -25.70 4.87 17.31
C ASP A 287 -24.18 4.68 17.27
N SER A 288 -23.46 5.42 18.10
CA SER A 288 -22.00 5.34 18.21
C SER A 288 -21.50 4.01 18.80
N THR A 289 -22.34 3.25 19.51
CA THR A 289 -21.94 1.99 20.17
C THR A 289 -21.51 0.92 19.15
N ARG A 290 -22.05 0.98 17.93
CA ARG A 290 -21.64 0.12 16.83
C ARG A 290 -20.18 0.33 16.43
N PHE A 291 -19.72 1.59 16.40
CA PHE A 291 -18.34 1.93 16.07
C PHE A 291 -17.38 1.46 17.15
N PHE A 292 -17.75 1.57 18.41
CA PHE A 292 -16.98 1.03 19.54
C PHE A 292 -16.76 -0.48 19.40
N THR A 293 -17.83 -1.20 19.06
CA THR A 293 -17.77 -2.65 18.84
C THR A 293 -16.86 -3.00 17.67
N ILE A 294 -16.97 -2.29 16.53
CA ILE A 294 -16.12 -2.51 15.35
C ILE A 294 -14.65 -2.25 15.70
N HIS A 295 -14.34 -1.15 16.42
CA HIS A 295 -12.98 -0.87 16.87
C HIS A 295 -12.40 -1.99 17.74
N ARG A 296 -13.17 -2.49 18.74
CA ARG A 296 -12.75 -3.59 19.61
C ARG A 296 -12.48 -4.88 18.84
N LEU A 297 -13.37 -5.25 17.91
CA LEU A 297 -13.19 -6.42 17.04
C LEU A 297 -11.96 -6.30 16.15
N MET A 298 -11.71 -5.11 15.59
CA MET A 298 -10.53 -4.84 14.77
C MET A 298 -9.25 -4.91 15.61
N ALA A 299 -9.24 -4.31 16.80
CA ALA A 299 -8.11 -4.37 17.73
C ALA A 299 -7.77 -5.82 18.12
N CYS A 300 -8.80 -6.63 18.42
CA CYS A 300 -8.67 -8.06 18.69
C CYS A 300 -8.04 -8.80 17.51
N LEU A 301 -8.59 -8.63 16.31
CA LEU A 301 -8.15 -9.33 15.10
C LEU A 301 -6.69 -8.98 14.74
N LEU A 302 -6.34 -7.69 14.78
CA LEU A 302 -4.99 -7.22 14.45
C LEU A 302 -3.95 -7.68 15.49
N CYS A 303 -4.31 -7.67 16.78
CA CYS A 303 -3.45 -8.13 17.86
C CYS A 303 -3.16 -9.64 17.74
N LEU A 304 -4.21 -10.45 17.60
CA LEU A 304 -4.08 -11.90 17.46
C LEU A 304 -3.33 -12.29 16.18
N PHE A 305 -3.60 -11.61 15.07
CA PHE A 305 -2.91 -11.86 13.82
C PHE A 305 -1.43 -11.50 13.91
N GLY A 306 -1.08 -10.31 14.45
CA GLY A 306 0.29 -9.86 14.62
C GLY A 306 1.11 -10.78 15.54
N LEU A 307 0.56 -11.13 16.73
CA LEU A 307 1.21 -12.04 17.66
C LEU A 307 1.29 -13.48 17.09
N GLY A 308 0.25 -13.94 16.42
CA GLY A 308 0.21 -15.27 15.79
C GLY A 308 1.28 -15.43 14.72
N ILE A 309 1.43 -14.47 13.81
CA ILE A 309 2.50 -14.52 12.78
C ILE A 309 3.87 -14.36 13.44
N THR A 310 4.02 -13.52 14.48
CA THR A 310 5.27 -13.40 15.21
C THR A 310 5.66 -14.71 15.89
N LEU A 311 4.71 -15.45 16.45
CA LEU A 311 4.95 -16.78 17.01
C LEU A 311 5.38 -17.79 15.92
N LEU A 312 4.76 -17.70 14.73
CA LEU A 312 5.05 -18.56 13.57
C LEU A 312 6.19 -18.00 12.69
N GLN A 313 6.96 -17.00 13.16
CA GLN A 313 7.97 -16.33 12.33
C GLN A 313 9.03 -17.30 11.81
N THR A 314 9.47 -18.28 12.59
CA THR A 314 10.52 -19.22 12.17
C THR A 314 10.12 -20.02 10.92
N PRO A 315 8.99 -20.74 10.85
CA PRO A 315 8.57 -21.39 9.61
C PRO A 315 8.33 -20.39 8.46
N VAL A 316 7.84 -19.18 8.73
CA VAL A 316 7.65 -18.15 7.71
C VAL A 316 9.00 -17.74 7.11
N PHE A 317 10.04 -17.53 7.93
CA PHE A 317 11.36 -17.16 7.45
C PHE A 317 12.15 -18.31 6.80
N LEU A 318 11.77 -19.57 7.04
CA LEU A 318 12.31 -20.70 6.27
C LEU A 318 11.91 -20.65 4.78
N LEU A 319 10.83 -19.95 4.44
CA LEU A 319 10.45 -19.71 3.05
C LEU A 319 11.44 -18.79 2.33
N LEU A 320 12.08 -17.85 3.03
CA LEU A 320 13.07 -16.94 2.47
C LEU A 320 14.43 -17.60 2.26
N GLY A 321 15.22 -17.03 1.34
CA GLY A 321 16.63 -17.38 1.15
C GLY A 321 17.45 -17.19 2.44
N LYS A 322 18.50 -18.01 2.61
CA LYS A 322 19.30 -18.03 3.85
C LYS A 322 19.82 -16.64 4.25
N SER A 323 20.32 -15.86 3.29
CA SER A 323 20.86 -14.51 3.51
C SER A 323 19.85 -13.48 4.01
N TYR A 324 18.56 -13.76 3.89
CA TYR A 324 17.48 -12.83 4.28
C TYR A 324 16.90 -13.17 5.67
N ARG A 325 17.25 -14.31 6.26
CA ARG A 325 16.66 -14.81 7.52
C ARG A 325 17.06 -14.00 8.74
N SER A 326 18.14 -13.22 8.66
CA SER A 326 18.55 -12.29 9.74
C SER A 326 17.47 -11.27 10.09
N SER A 327 16.58 -10.96 9.14
CA SER A 327 15.47 -10.02 9.36
C SER A 327 14.39 -10.51 10.33
N VAL A 328 14.42 -11.78 10.74
CA VAL A 328 13.52 -12.31 11.77
C VAL A 328 13.64 -11.55 13.10
N VAL A 329 14.80 -10.95 13.40
CA VAL A 329 15.06 -10.25 14.65
C VAL A 329 14.18 -9.01 14.81
N PHE A 330 14.01 -8.22 13.77
CA PHE A 330 13.22 -6.99 13.80
C PHE A 330 11.82 -7.13 13.18
N PHE A 331 11.47 -8.33 12.71
CA PHE A 331 10.21 -8.60 12.01
C PHE A 331 8.95 -8.15 12.77
N PRO A 332 8.82 -8.38 14.10
CA PRO A 332 7.62 -7.97 14.82
C PRO A 332 7.40 -6.45 14.84
N PHE A 333 8.46 -5.63 14.80
CA PHE A 333 8.34 -4.17 14.70
C PHE A 333 7.64 -3.73 13.42
N LEU A 334 7.81 -4.47 12.32
CA LEU A 334 7.22 -4.13 11.03
C LEU A 334 5.69 -4.26 11.02
N PHE A 335 5.10 -5.06 11.93
CA PHE A 335 3.65 -5.18 12.06
C PHE A 335 3.00 -3.98 12.76
N LEU A 336 3.74 -3.24 13.60
CA LEU A 336 3.20 -2.11 14.33
C LEU A 336 2.68 -1.02 13.39
N SER A 337 3.39 -0.75 12.30
CA SER A 337 2.97 0.27 11.34
C SER A 337 1.60 -0.02 10.71
N PRO A 338 1.34 -1.17 10.07
CA PRO A 338 0.02 -1.48 9.52
C PRO A 338 -1.06 -1.66 10.59
N ILE A 339 -0.73 -2.18 11.78
CA ILE A 339 -1.67 -2.27 12.91
C ILE A 339 -2.13 -0.87 13.34
N CYS A 340 -1.18 0.04 13.58
CA CYS A 340 -1.48 1.42 13.96
C CYS A 340 -2.28 2.15 12.87
N TYR A 341 -1.97 1.90 11.61
CA TYR A 341 -2.72 2.48 10.50
C TYR A 341 -4.18 2.00 10.50
N CYS A 342 -4.43 0.69 10.62
CA CYS A 342 -5.78 0.13 10.68
C CYS A 342 -6.57 0.65 11.89
N LEU A 343 -5.95 0.72 13.06
CA LEU A 343 -6.59 1.29 14.25
C LEU A 343 -6.88 2.79 14.07
N GLY A 344 -6.00 3.52 13.40
CA GLY A 344 -6.19 4.92 13.04
C GLY A 344 -7.36 5.15 12.08
N GLU A 345 -7.68 4.18 11.21
CA GLU A 345 -8.88 4.26 10.36
C GLU A 345 -10.16 4.20 11.21
N THR A 346 -10.18 3.40 12.27
CA THR A 346 -11.35 3.29 13.15
C THR A 346 -11.52 4.51 14.05
N THR A 347 -10.44 5.11 14.54
CA THR A 347 -10.49 6.23 15.51
C THR A 347 -10.49 7.61 14.86
N GLY A 348 -9.91 7.72 13.64
CA GLY A 348 -9.75 8.98 12.94
C GLY A 348 -10.96 9.45 12.13
N MET A 349 -12.05 8.69 12.08
CA MET A 349 -13.24 9.03 11.28
C MET A 349 -13.92 10.32 11.73
N GLY A 350 -13.75 10.74 12.99
CA GLY A 350 -14.26 12.03 13.47
C GLY A 350 -13.77 13.23 12.64
N ILE A 351 -12.56 13.17 12.10
CA ILE A 351 -12.01 14.20 11.20
C ILE A 351 -12.83 14.28 9.89
N ASN A 352 -13.22 13.13 9.34
CA ASN A 352 -14.00 13.05 8.10
C ASN A 352 -15.45 13.48 8.31
N ILE A 353 -16.06 13.06 9.44
CA ILE A 353 -17.42 13.46 9.85
C ILE A 353 -17.48 14.98 10.00
N ALA A 354 -16.48 15.59 10.67
CA ALA A 354 -16.39 17.05 10.83
C ALA A 354 -15.95 17.80 9.55
N LYS A 355 -15.64 17.09 8.44
CA LYS A 355 -15.14 17.68 7.19
C LYS A 355 -13.84 18.51 7.37
N LYS A 356 -13.04 18.22 8.40
CA LYS A 356 -11.78 18.92 8.72
C LYS A 356 -10.57 18.20 8.14
N THR A 357 -10.61 17.89 6.85
CA THR A 357 -9.60 17.07 6.14
C THR A 357 -8.18 17.63 6.14
N HIS A 358 -8.00 18.95 6.38
CA HIS A 358 -6.67 19.53 6.56
C HIS A 358 -5.87 18.89 7.69
N TRP A 359 -6.55 18.42 8.76
CA TRP A 359 -5.89 17.66 9.83
C TRP A 359 -5.27 16.37 9.33
N THR A 360 -5.91 15.68 8.39
CA THR A 360 -5.34 14.48 7.79
C THR A 360 -4.00 14.78 7.11
N THR A 361 -3.91 15.88 6.35
CA THR A 361 -2.67 16.32 5.71
C THR A 361 -1.60 16.66 6.74
N ILE A 362 -1.95 17.41 7.79
CA ILE A 362 -1.01 17.78 8.87
C ILE A 362 -0.48 16.53 9.58
N ILE A 363 -1.35 15.55 9.88
CA ILE A 363 -0.97 14.30 10.53
C ILE A 363 -0.01 13.49 9.66
N TYR A 364 -0.26 13.38 8.35
CA TYR A 364 0.64 12.66 7.44
C TYR A 364 1.97 13.37 7.26
N LEU A 365 1.98 14.71 7.21
CA LEU A 365 3.22 15.49 7.18
C LEU A 365 4.04 15.29 8.46
N PHE A 366 3.38 15.39 9.61
CA PHE A 366 3.99 15.11 10.92
C PHE A 366 4.59 13.68 10.95
N SER A 367 3.81 12.70 10.51
CA SER A 367 4.25 11.30 10.41
C SER A 367 5.53 11.16 9.58
N ALA A 368 5.56 11.77 8.40
CA ALA A 368 6.72 11.70 7.51
C ALA A 368 7.97 12.34 8.14
N VAL A 369 7.82 13.53 8.73
CA VAL A 369 8.94 14.23 9.39
C VAL A 369 9.48 13.42 10.57
N VAL A 370 8.59 12.93 11.44
CA VAL A 370 8.96 12.11 12.60
C VAL A 370 9.63 10.81 12.15
N ASN A 371 9.09 10.13 11.15
CA ASN A 371 9.67 8.89 10.63
C ASN A 371 11.09 9.11 10.08
N ILE A 372 11.30 10.15 9.28
CA ILE A 372 12.61 10.48 8.72
C ILE A 372 13.59 10.84 9.84
N ALA A 373 13.18 11.67 10.82
CA ALA A 373 14.02 12.03 11.95
C ALA A 373 14.43 10.79 12.77
N LEU A 374 13.49 9.89 13.06
CA LEU A 374 13.78 8.63 13.76
C LEU A 374 14.68 7.69 12.94
N CYS A 375 14.55 7.67 11.60
CA CYS A 375 15.46 6.92 10.75
C CYS A 375 16.91 7.42 10.89
N PHE A 376 17.14 8.72 10.82
CA PHE A 376 18.48 9.29 10.97
C PHE A 376 19.05 9.10 12.39
N LEU A 377 18.19 9.02 13.41
CA LEU A 377 18.60 8.79 14.79
C LEU A 377 18.90 7.31 15.07
N LEU A 378 18.06 6.39 14.59
CA LEU A 378 18.11 4.98 14.99
C LEU A 378 18.90 4.09 14.02
N ILE A 379 18.91 4.38 12.72
CA ILE A 379 19.61 3.54 11.74
C ILE A 379 21.13 3.51 11.99
N PRO A 380 21.83 4.63 12.29
CA PRO A 380 23.28 4.60 12.52
C PRO A 380 23.70 3.68 13.68
N SER A 381 22.86 3.55 14.72
CA SER A 381 23.15 2.75 15.91
C SER A 381 22.61 1.32 15.86
N GLN A 382 21.44 1.12 15.22
CA GLN A 382 20.68 -0.14 15.25
C GLN A 382 20.52 -0.79 13.87
N GLY A 383 21.04 -0.17 12.80
CA GLY A 383 20.95 -0.70 11.45
C GLY A 383 19.51 -0.92 10.97
N MET A 384 19.24 -2.09 10.38
CA MET A 384 17.89 -2.49 9.89
C MET A 384 16.86 -2.51 11.02
N THR A 385 17.25 -2.87 12.23
CA THR A 385 16.37 -2.84 13.41
C THR A 385 15.95 -1.40 13.71
N GLY A 386 16.87 -0.44 13.59
CA GLY A 386 16.59 0.99 13.74
C GLY A 386 15.56 1.50 12.74
N ALA A 387 15.62 1.05 11.48
CA ALA A 387 14.62 1.39 10.47
C ALA A 387 13.22 0.84 10.84
N ALA A 388 13.14 -0.40 11.33
CA ALA A 388 11.90 -1.02 11.77
C ALA A 388 11.32 -0.32 13.01
N MET A 389 12.16 0.05 13.99
CA MET A 389 11.77 0.83 15.16
C MET A 389 11.27 2.23 14.77
N ALA A 390 11.96 2.92 13.87
CA ALA A 390 11.56 4.24 13.37
C ALA A 390 10.15 4.20 12.76
N SER A 391 9.88 3.20 11.93
CA SER A 391 8.55 2.96 11.35
C SER A 391 7.50 2.71 12.44
N ALA A 392 7.81 1.84 13.41
CA ALA A 392 6.89 1.48 14.49
C ALA A 392 6.55 2.68 15.38
N PHE A 393 7.55 3.41 15.87
CA PHE A 393 7.34 4.57 16.74
C PHE A 393 6.64 5.72 16.04
N SER A 394 7.03 6.01 14.79
CA SER A 394 6.32 7.01 13.97
C SER A 394 4.85 6.64 13.76
N ALA A 395 4.55 5.37 13.50
CA ALA A 395 3.18 4.90 13.34
C ALA A 395 2.35 5.01 14.62
N ILE A 396 2.95 4.71 15.78
CA ILE A 396 2.30 4.88 17.09
C ILE A 396 1.99 6.36 17.35
N LEU A 397 2.94 7.25 17.13
CA LEU A 397 2.72 8.70 17.29
C LEU A 397 1.65 9.21 16.33
N THR A 398 1.65 8.74 15.10
CA THR A 398 0.63 9.05 14.08
C THR A 398 -0.76 8.60 14.53
N LEU A 399 -0.86 7.37 15.04
CA LEU A 399 -2.12 6.82 15.58
C LEU A 399 -2.62 7.67 16.76
N LEU A 400 -1.76 8.00 17.72
CA LEU A 400 -2.12 8.82 18.86
C LEU A 400 -2.62 10.21 18.43
N PHE A 401 -1.89 10.87 17.53
CA PHE A 401 -2.28 12.19 17.02
C PHE A 401 -3.61 12.12 16.25
N ARG A 402 -3.77 11.12 15.37
CA ARG A 402 -5.00 10.91 14.60
C ARG A 402 -6.19 10.63 15.51
N THR A 403 -6.00 9.82 16.56
CA THR A 403 -7.03 9.51 17.54
C THR A 403 -7.40 10.74 18.38
N LEU A 404 -6.42 11.50 18.89
CA LEU A 404 -6.68 12.71 19.68
C LEU A 404 -7.48 13.73 18.89
N VAL A 405 -7.11 13.98 17.63
CA VAL A 405 -7.83 14.92 16.77
C VAL A 405 -9.20 14.36 16.38
N GLY A 406 -9.30 13.06 16.03
CA GLY A 406 -10.58 12.42 15.67
C GLY A 406 -11.59 12.44 16.79
N GLU A 407 -11.18 12.04 18.00
CA GLU A 407 -12.03 12.01 19.21
C GLU A 407 -12.53 13.39 19.65
N ARG A 408 -11.78 14.47 19.32
CA ARG A 408 -12.21 15.85 19.59
C ARG A 408 -13.46 16.24 18.79
N TYR A 409 -13.63 15.67 17.60
CA TYR A 409 -14.76 15.99 16.73
C TYR A 409 -15.91 14.99 16.83
N TYR A 410 -15.59 13.72 17.01
CA TYR A 410 -16.61 12.67 17.16
C TYR A 410 -16.04 11.50 17.95
N LYS A 411 -16.77 11.06 18.99
CA LYS A 411 -16.33 9.99 19.88
C LYS A 411 -16.46 8.63 19.20
N MET A 412 -15.31 8.03 18.88
CA MET A 412 -15.19 6.72 18.24
C MET A 412 -14.76 5.60 19.18
N LEU A 413 -14.30 5.95 20.40
CA LEU A 413 -13.83 5.01 21.42
C LEU A 413 -14.71 5.03 22.65
N GLU A 414 -15.11 3.85 23.12
CA GLU A 414 -15.72 3.69 24.44
C GLU A 414 -14.65 3.80 25.53
N THR A 415 -13.56 3.04 25.36
CA THR A 415 -12.40 3.04 26.25
C THR A 415 -11.11 3.05 25.45
N LYS A 416 -10.08 3.70 25.97
CA LYS A 416 -8.75 3.75 25.32
C LYS A 416 -7.98 2.42 25.44
N CYS A 417 -8.44 1.49 26.27
CA CYS A 417 -7.74 0.22 26.50
C CYS A 417 -7.58 -0.59 25.22
N TYR A 418 -8.62 -0.66 24.37
CA TYR A 418 -8.59 -1.43 23.13
C TYR A 418 -7.68 -0.82 22.06
N LEU A 419 -7.32 0.45 22.19
CA LEU A 419 -6.27 1.08 21.39
C LEU A 419 -4.86 0.69 21.91
N ILE A 420 -4.71 0.63 23.24
CA ILE A 420 -3.41 0.45 23.90
C ILE A 420 -2.98 -1.03 23.89
N TYR A 421 -3.89 -1.98 24.12
CA TYR A 421 -3.54 -3.40 24.21
C TYR A 421 -2.78 -3.94 23.01
N PRO A 422 -3.19 -3.76 21.74
CA PRO A 422 -2.44 -4.25 20.60
C PRO A 422 -1.05 -3.64 20.50
N ILE A 423 -0.91 -2.35 20.81
CA ILE A 423 0.36 -1.63 20.73
C ILE A 423 1.34 -2.16 21.78
N VAL A 424 0.90 -2.24 23.04
CA VAL A 424 1.77 -2.68 24.16
C VAL A 424 2.17 -4.14 23.97
N LEU A 425 1.24 -5.03 23.65
CA LEU A 425 1.54 -6.45 23.45
C LEU A 425 2.49 -6.66 22.26
N MET A 426 2.30 -5.93 21.16
CA MET A 426 3.20 -6.02 20.02
C MET A 426 4.57 -5.38 20.29
N LEU A 427 4.65 -4.30 21.07
CA LEU A 427 5.94 -3.75 21.51
C LEU A 427 6.70 -4.74 22.41
N LEU A 428 6.02 -5.35 23.38
CA LEU A 428 6.61 -6.38 24.24
C LEU A 428 7.08 -7.58 23.42
N ALA A 429 6.31 -8.03 22.44
CA ALA A 429 6.71 -9.09 21.51
C ALA A 429 7.93 -8.67 20.68
N SER A 430 7.97 -7.43 20.20
CA SER A 430 9.06 -6.91 19.37
C SER A 430 10.37 -6.80 20.15
N PHE A 431 10.34 -6.20 21.33
CA PHE A 431 11.54 -6.11 22.20
C PHE A 431 11.94 -7.49 22.76
N GLY A 432 10.97 -8.33 23.12
CA GLY A 432 11.25 -9.70 23.53
C GLY A 432 11.91 -10.51 22.41
N ASN A 433 11.49 -10.33 21.16
CA ASN A 433 12.11 -10.97 20.00
C ASN A 433 13.54 -10.47 19.73
N LEU A 434 13.84 -9.22 20.10
CA LEU A 434 15.15 -8.61 19.92
C LEU A 434 16.14 -9.10 20.99
N TRP A 435 15.72 -9.20 22.26
CA TRP A 435 16.61 -9.47 23.39
C TRP A 435 16.64 -10.93 23.83
N LEU A 436 15.57 -11.70 23.56
CA LEU A 436 15.48 -13.10 23.96
C LEU A 436 15.77 -14.04 22.79
N THR A 437 16.41 -15.16 23.10
CA THR A 437 16.72 -16.22 22.12
C THR A 437 16.18 -17.57 22.58
N GLY A 438 16.07 -18.52 21.66
CA GLY A 438 15.68 -19.92 21.97
C GLY A 438 14.31 -20.04 22.64
N ALA A 439 14.22 -20.89 23.65
CA ALA A 439 12.97 -21.21 24.34
C ALA A 439 12.35 -20.02 25.07
N ALA A 440 13.14 -19.13 25.67
CA ALA A 440 12.66 -17.97 26.40
C ALA A 440 11.85 -17.01 25.52
N LYS A 441 12.27 -16.82 24.26
CA LYS A 441 11.52 -16.05 23.27
C LYS A 441 10.14 -16.62 23.00
N TYR A 442 10.05 -17.92 22.71
CA TYR A 442 8.77 -18.57 22.41
C TYR A 442 7.85 -18.64 23.62
N LEU A 443 8.43 -18.79 24.83
CA LEU A 443 7.66 -18.73 26.07
C LEU A 443 7.04 -17.36 26.27
N LEU A 444 7.79 -16.28 26.04
CA LEU A 444 7.25 -14.93 26.08
C LEU A 444 6.14 -14.72 25.04
N LEU A 445 6.36 -15.12 23.77
CA LEU A 445 5.39 -14.94 22.70
C LEU A 445 4.10 -15.73 22.96
N THR A 446 4.20 -16.97 23.47
CA THR A 446 3.00 -17.77 23.86
C THR A 446 2.29 -17.16 25.05
N LEU A 447 3.02 -16.62 26.03
CA LEU A 447 2.43 -15.90 27.16
C LEU A 447 1.66 -14.65 26.67
N LEU A 448 2.27 -13.82 25.82
CA LEU A 448 1.62 -12.64 25.25
C LEU A 448 0.39 -13.00 24.43
N LEU A 449 0.43 -14.10 23.66
CA LEU A 449 -0.73 -14.60 22.94
C LEU A 449 -1.83 -15.07 23.91
N ALA A 450 -1.51 -15.79 24.98
CA ALA A 450 -2.46 -16.21 26.00
C ALA A 450 -3.09 -15.01 26.72
N VAL A 451 -2.29 -13.99 27.05
CA VAL A 451 -2.77 -12.72 27.62
C VAL A 451 -3.72 -12.02 26.65
N SER A 452 -3.40 -11.97 25.36
CA SER A 452 -4.26 -11.36 24.35
C SER A 452 -5.59 -12.11 24.22
N LEU A 453 -5.59 -13.45 24.22
CA LEU A 453 -6.79 -14.28 24.21
C LEU A 453 -7.68 -14.02 25.44
N PHE A 454 -7.06 -13.81 26.59
CA PHE A 454 -7.80 -13.49 27.82
C PHE A 454 -8.39 -12.06 27.78
N LEU A 455 -7.61 -11.07 27.36
CA LEU A 455 -8.06 -9.68 27.27
C LEU A 455 -9.21 -9.51 26.27
N PHE A 456 -9.13 -10.19 25.12
CA PHE A 456 -10.11 -10.13 24.05
C PHE A 456 -11.16 -11.25 24.07
N ARG A 457 -11.34 -11.97 25.20
CA ARG A 457 -12.24 -13.13 25.29
C ARG A 457 -13.69 -12.86 24.86
N ARG A 458 -14.19 -11.64 25.15
CA ARG A 458 -15.55 -11.22 24.78
C ARG A 458 -15.68 -10.99 23.27
N GLU A 459 -14.69 -10.34 22.68
CA GLU A 459 -14.59 -10.03 21.25
C GLU A 459 -14.45 -11.32 20.44
N ILE A 460 -13.63 -12.26 20.91
CA ILE A 460 -13.47 -13.59 20.31
C ILE A 460 -14.79 -14.36 20.32
N ALA A 461 -15.51 -14.35 21.47
CA ALA A 461 -16.81 -15.01 21.55
C ALA A 461 -17.85 -14.38 20.59
N THR A 462 -17.79 -13.05 20.41
CA THR A 462 -18.65 -12.32 19.46
C THR A 462 -18.31 -12.72 18.01
N LEU A 463 -17.02 -12.71 17.65
CA LEU A 463 -16.57 -13.15 16.33
C LEU A 463 -17.00 -14.58 16.03
N TRP A 464 -16.84 -15.49 17.00
CA TRP A 464 -17.23 -16.88 16.84
C TRP A 464 -18.73 -17.06 16.61
N ARG A 465 -19.57 -16.32 17.35
CA ARG A 465 -21.03 -16.33 17.16
C ARG A 465 -21.40 -15.83 15.77
N THR A 466 -20.84 -14.69 15.34
CA THR A 466 -21.11 -14.12 14.01
C THR A 466 -20.70 -15.07 12.89
N VAL A 467 -19.53 -15.70 13.00
CA VAL A 467 -19.07 -16.68 12.01
C VAL A 467 -20.02 -17.89 11.98
N LYS A 468 -20.42 -18.43 13.14
CA LYS A 468 -21.37 -19.54 13.24
C LYS A 468 -22.72 -19.22 12.61
N GLU A 469 -23.26 -18.03 12.85
CA GLU A 469 -24.51 -17.54 12.24
C GLU A 469 -24.42 -17.48 10.71
N ILE A 470 -23.32 -16.95 10.16
CA ILE A 470 -23.09 -16.89 8.71
C ILE A 470 -23.09 -18.30 8.08
N PHE A 471 -22.44 -19.27 8.74
CA PHE A 471 -22.39 -20.65 8.26
C PHE A 471 -23.75 -21.37 8.38
N THR A 472 -24.52 -21.13 9.46
CA THR A 472 -25.86 -21.72 9.61
C THR A 472 -26.86 -21.16 8.62
N VAL A 473 -26.84 -19.86 8.34
CA VAL A 473 -27.70 -19.22 7.31
C VAL A 473 -27.35 -19.73 5.90
N ARG A 474 -26.06 -19.94 5.59
CA ARG A 474 -25.67 -20.55 4.32
C ARG A 474 -26.15 -21.98 4.19
N ARG A 475 -26.11 -22.78 5.26
CA ARG A 475 -26.53 -24.17 5.27
C ARG A 475 -28.06 -24.29 5.10
N SER A 476 -28.86 -23.44 5.75
CA SER A 476 -30.31 -23.40 5.59
C SER A 476 -30.75 -22.97 4.17
N LYS A 477 -30.01 -22.07 3.51
CA LYS A 477 -30.26 -21.69 2.12
C LYS A 477 -29.84 -22.77 1.10
N ALA A 478 -28.87 -23.60 1.43
CA ALA A 478 -28.44 -24.70 0.58
C ALA A 478 -29.38 -25.90 0.70
N THR A 479 -30.03 -26.11 1.86
CA THR A 479 -30.99 -27.22 2.08
C THR A 479 -32.45 -26.83 1.75
N GLY A 480 -32.80 -25.53 1.73
CA GLY A 480 -34.13 -25.03 1.38
C GLY A 480 -34.37 -24.72 -0.10
N GLY A 481 -33.42 -25.03 -0.97
CA GLY A 481 -33.52 -24.80 -2.43
C GLY A 481 -34.03 -26.02 -3.24
N ASN A 482 -34.46 -27.09 -2.59
CA ASN A 482 -35.00 -28.32 -3.20
C ASN A 482 -36.40 -28.69 -2.67
N ALA A 483 -37.24 -27.68 -2.43
CA ALA A 483 -38.66 -27.90 -2.17
C ALA A 483 -39.51 -27.00 -3.07
#